data_4d9318ca07d15778a0bb7f22c87e2c8c
#
_entry.id   4d9318ca07d15778a0bb7f22c87e2c8c
#
_cell.length_a   1.000
_cell.length_b   1.000
_cell.length_c   1.000
_cell.angle_alpha   90.00
_cell.angle_beta   90.00
_cell.angle_gamma   90.00
#
_symmetry.space_group_name_H-M   'P 1'
#
loop_
_entity.id
_entity.type
_entity.pdbx_description
1 polymer ?
#
loop_
_entity_poly.entity_id
_entity_poly.type
_entity_poly.pdbx_seq_one_letter_code
_entity_poly.pdbx_strand_id
1 'polypeptide(L)'
;NFREIAVGQALPEREFTATNVSLFCYNAAIWNPHRIHYDETYTTEVEKHPKIVIDGPLQGDWLSQIVVNWVGEEAELLKFDYSNRRASYLGETLKSGGKVLKVDQKTGLVEVELFLKNEDGEITSPGSATVRFSI
;
A
#
# COMPACT_ATOMS: atom_id res chain seq x y z
N ASN A 1 20.83 6.60 6.40
CA ASN A 1 21.48 6.44 7.70
C ASN A 1 20.44 6.51 8.82
N PHE A 2 20.34 5.42 9.60
CA PHE A 2 19.37 5.29 10.69
C PHE A 2 19.40 6.47 11.69
N ARG A 3 20.57 6.97 12.03
CA ARG A 3 20.74 8.05 13.02
C ARG A 3 20.16 9.40 12.60
N GLU A 4 19.84 9.56 11.33
CA GLU A 4 19.25 10.76 10.75
C GLU A 4 17.72 10.70 10.69
N ILE A 5 17.13 9.53 10.97
CA ILE A 5 15.68 9.34 10.95
C ILE A 5 15.07 10.08 12.12
N ALA A 6 14.09 10.94 11.84
CA ALA A 6 13.40 11.76 12.84
C ALA A 6 11.89 11.48 12.85
N VAL A 7 11.28 11.59 14.03
CA VAL A 7 9.83 11.58 14.18
C VAL A 7 9.22 12.71 13.35
N GLY A 8 8.16 12.40 12.61
CA GLY A 8 7.51 13.31 11.68
C GLY A 8 8.11 13.34 10.27
N GLN A 9 9.24 12.67 10.04
CA GLN A 9 9.84 12.57 8.71
C GLN A 9 8.86 11.86 7.76
N ALA A 10 8.62 12.48 6.59
CA ALA A 10 7.80 11.88 5.55
C ALA A 10 8.55 10.73 4.85
N LEU A 11 7.84 9.66 4.54
CA LEU A 11 8.33 8.61 3.66
C LEU A 11 8.21 9.06 2.20
N PRO A 12 9.05 8.54 1.29
CA PRO A 12 8.92 8.83 -0.13
C PRO A 12 7.53 8.49 -0.67
N GLU A 13 6.95 9.40 -1.42
CA GLU A 13 5.66 9.19 -2.09
C GLU A 13 5.85 8.44 -3.41
N ARG A 14 4.89 7.60 -3.75
CA ARG A 14 4.81 6.92 -5.05
C ARG A 14 3.38 6.96 -5.57
N GLU A 15 3.24 6.91 -6.88
CA GLU A 15 1.95 6.79 -7.56
C GLU A 15 1.79 5.41 -8.15
N PHE A 16 0.58 4.87 -8.07
CA PHE A 16 0.21 3.56 -8.59
C PHE A 16 -1.07 3.68 -9.41
N THR A 17 -1.02 3.17 -10.63
CA THR A 17 -2.17 3.10 -11.52
C THR A 17 -2.28 1.67 -12.04
N ALA A 18 -3.35 0.97 -11.63
CA ALA A 18 -3.60 -0.38 -12.12
C ALA A 18 -4.21 -0.36 -13.53
N THR A 19 -3.78 -1.30 -14.34
CA THR A 19 -4.35 -1.57 -15.67
C THR A 19 -5.07 -2.91 -15.67
N ASN A 20 -5.91 -3.17 -16.68
CA ASN A 20 -6.55 -4.47 -16.87
C ASN A 20 -5.52 -5.61 -16.87
N VAL A 21 -4.39 -5.42 -17.54
CA VAL A 21 -3.33 -6.41 -17.63
C VAL A 21 -2.67 -6.64 -16.27
N SER A 22 -2.33 -5.56 -15.56
CA SER A 22 -1.68 -5.69 -14.24
C SER A 22 -2.60 -6.35 -13.21
N LEU A 23 -3.89 -6.04 -13.20
CA LEU A 23 -4.86 -6.70 -12.32
C LEU A 23 -5.05 -8.17 -12.67
N PHE A 24 -5.18 -8.49 -13.95
CA PHE A 24 -5.29 -9.88 -14.39
C PHE A 24 -4.07 -10.70 -13.98
N CYS A 25 -2.87 -10.21 -14.24
CA CYS A 25 -1.62 -10.88 -13.87
C CYS A 25 -1.47 -11.03 -12.35
N TYR A 26 -1.82 -9.99 -11.60
CA TYR A 26 -1.78 -10.03 -10.15
C TYR A 26 -2.72 -11.10 -9.58
N ASN A 27 -3.98 -11.10 -10.02
CA ASN A 27 -4.98 -12.08 -9.57
C ASN A 27 -4.62 -13.50 -9.96
N ALA A 28 -4.05 -13.71 -11.14
CA ALA A 28 -3.53 -14.99 -11.55
C ALA A 28 -2.39 -15.47 -10.64
N ALA A 29 -1.45 -14.58 -10.32
CA ALA A 29 -0.29 -14.90 -9.47
C ALA A 29 -0.68 -15.26 -8.04
N ILE A 30 -1.64 -14.55 -7.44
CA ILE A 30 -2.11 -14.82 -6.07
C ILE A 30 -3.25 -15.84 -6.01
N TRP A 31 -3.68 -16.37 -7.15
CA TRP A 31 -4.79 -17.31 -7.25
C TRP A 31 -6.11 -16.77 -6.70
N ASN A 32 -6.41 -15.49 -6.98
CA ASN A 32 -7.67 -14.87 -6.61
C ASN A 32 -8.68 -14.91 -7.76
N PRO A 33 -9.72 -15.75 -7.69
CA PRO A 33 -10.69 -15.90 -8.77
C PRO A 33 -11.86 -14.91 -8.71
N HIS A 34 -11.84 -13.92 -7.81
CA HIS A 34 -12.96 -13.02 -7.62
C HIS A 34 -13.18 -12.12 -8.83
N ARG A 35 -14.35 -12.26 -9.46
CA ARG A 35 -14.67 -11.68 -10.78
C ARG A 35 -14.66 -10.15 -10.80
N ILE A 36 -14.84 -9.47 -9.66
CA ILE A 36 -14.83 -8.00 -9.60
C ILE A 36 -13.49 -7.38 -10.02
N HIS A 37 -12.42 -8.19 -10.08
CA HIS A 37 -11.09 -7.71 -10.44
C HIS A 37 -10.73 -7.92 -11.91
N TYR A 38 -11.57 -8.60 -12.70
CA TYR A 38 -11.26 -8.86 -14.11
C TYR A 38 -12.47 -8.95 -15.05
N ASP A 39 -13.69 -9.15 -14.53
CA ASP A 39 -14.90 -9.28 -15.32
C ASP A 39 -15.76 -8.01 -15.17
N GLU A 40 -15.66 -7.11 -16.15
CA GLU A 40 -16.34 -5.82 -16.10
C GLU A 40 -17.85 -5.95 -16.08
N THR A 41 -18.41 -6.84 -16.92
CA THR A 41 -19.86 -7.07 -16.98
C THR A 41 -20.39 -7.56 -15.64
N TYR A 42 -19.76 -8.56 -15.05
CA TYR A 42 -20.13 -9.05 -13.72
C TYR A 42 -20.02 -7.95 -12.67
N THR A 43 -18.93 -7.22 -12.66
CA THR A 43 -18.64 -6.18 -11.67
C THR A 43 -19.69 -5.06 -11.72
N THR A 44 -20.07 -4.62 -12.92
CA THR A 44 -21.00 -3.49 -13.08
C THR A 44 -22.48 -3.92 -13.02
N GLU A 45 -22.83 -5.05 -13.63
CA GLU A 45 -24.24 -5.46 -13.75
C GLU A 45 -24.71 -6.30 -12.55
N VAL A 46 -23.85 -7.10 -11.94
CA VAL A 46 -24.21 -7.97 -10.82
C VAL A 46 -23.84 -7.33 -9.48
N GLU A 47 -22.57 -6.95 -9.30
CA GLU A 47 -22.07 -6.38 -8.03
C GLU A 47 -22.30 -4.88 -7.90
N LYS A 48 -22.75 -4.21 -8.97
CA LYS A 48 -23.11 -2.80 -8.99
C LYS A 48 -21.99 -1.83 -8.64
N HIS A 49 -20.74 -2.22 -8.89
CA HIS A 49 -19.61 -1.30 -8.85
C HIS A 49 -19.57 -0.44 -10.13
N PRO A 50 -19.05 0.79 -10.08
CA PRO A 50 -18.96 1.64 -11.26
C PRO A 50 -17.95 1.13 -12.30
N LYS A 51 -16.93 0.40 -11.87
CA LYS A 51 -15.84 -0.15 -12.69
C LYS A 51 -15.23 -1.37 -12.00
N ILE A 52 -14.29 -2.02 -12.70
CA ILE A 52 -13.44 -3.07 -12.09
C ILE A 52 -12.76 -2.52 -10.83
N VAL A 53 -12.79 -3.33 -9.78
CA VAL A 53 -12.26 -2.98 -8.45
C VAL A 53 -10.79 -3.39 -8.36
N ILE A 54 -9.95 -2.47 -7.86
CA ILE A 54 -8.55 -2.77 -7.54
C ILE A 54 -8.51 -3.63 -6.28
N ASP A 55 -7.75 -4.73 -6.34
CA ASP A 55 -7.62 -5.66 -5.21
C ASP A 55 -7.14 -4.98 -3.93
N GLY A 56 -7.78 -5.32 -2.82
CA GLY A 56 -7.30 -4.94 -1.49
C GLY A 56 -5.87 -5.44 -1.21
N PRO A 57 -5.56 -6.73 -1.47
CA PRO A 57 -4.19 -7.25 -1.33
C PRO A 57 -3.16 -6.52 -2.19
N LEU A 58 -3.48 -6.13 -3.42
CA LEU A 58 -2.58 -5.33 -4.26
C LEU A 58 -2.26 -3.98 -3.63
N GLN A 59 -3.25 -3.32 -3.05
CA GLN A 59 -3.06 -2.06 -2.32
C GLN A 59 -2.16 -2.26 -1.09
N GLY A 60 -2.31 -3.37 -0.38
CA GLY A 60 -1.43 -3.77 0.72
C GLY A 60 0.01 -3.97 0.25
N ASP A 61 0.20 -4.63 -0.88
CA ASP A 61 1.53 -4.84 -1.46
C ASP A 61 2.18 -3.51 -1.89
N TRP A 62 1.42 -2.57 -2.43
CA TRP A 62 1.93 -1.22 -2.71
C TRP A 62 2.41 -0.50 -1.45
N LEU A 63 1.64 -0.59 -0.35
CA LEU A 63 2.04 -0.01 0.93
C LEU A 63 3.31 -0.67 1.49
N SER A 64 3.40 -1.98 1.43
CA SER A 64 4.60 -2.69 1.90
C SER A 64 5.84 -2.32 1.09
N GLN A 65 5.71 -2.13 -0.22
CA GLN A 65 6.79 -1.68 -1.09
C GLN A 65 7.36 -0.32 -0.69
N ILE A 66 6.52 0.61 -0.21
CA ILE A 66 7.00 1.91 0.26
C ILE A 66 7.99 1.74 1.40
N VAL A 67 7.66 0.91 2.37
CA VAL A 67 8.52 0.63 3.53
C VAL A 67 9.79 -0.08 3.11
N VAL A 68 9.65 -1.18 2.37
CA VAL A 68 10.79 -2.01 1.94
C VAL A 68 11.77 -1.21 1.07
N ASN A 69 11.26 -0.39 0.15
CA ASN A 69 12.11 0.45 -0.68
C ASN A 69 12.76 1.60 0.11
N TRP A 70 12.07 2.13 1.12
CA TRP A 70 12.62 3.19 1.96
C TRP A 70 13.78 2.71 2.83
N VAL A 71 13.66 1.53 3.42
CA VAL A 71 14.69 0.98 4.31
C VAL A 71 15.81 0.25 3.56
N GLY A 72 15.53 -0.28 2.36
CA GLY A 72 16.49 -1.06 1.58
C GLY A 72 17.01 -2.25 2.37
N GLU A 73 18.34 -2.44 2.33
CA GLU A 73 19.02 -3.50 3.07
C GLU A 73 19.42 -3.11 4.50
N GLU A 74 19.13 -1.86 4.91
CA GLU A 74 19.55 -1.33 6.21
C GLU A 74 18.64 -1.78 7.36
N ALA A 75 17.45 -2.31 7.06
CA ALA A 75 16.48 -2.71 8.07
C ALA A 75 15.63 -3.90 7.67
N GLU A 76 15.10 -4.56 8.68
CA GLU A 76 14.12 -5.64 8.57
C GLU A 76 12.70 -5.13 8.81
N LEU A 77 11.74 -5.57 7.99
CA LEU A 77 10.31 -5.37 8.24
C LEU A 77 9.83 -6.41 9.26
N LEU A 78 9.46 -5.96 10.45
CA LEU A 78 9.02 -6.84 11.54
C LEU A 78 7.51 -6.98 11.63
N LYS A 79 6.79 -5.89 11.34
CA LYS A 79 5.34 -5.86 11.44
C LYS A 79 4.77 -4.97 10.34
N PHE A 80 3.67 -5.42 9.75
CA PHE A 80 2.93 -4.69 8.74
C PHE A 80 1.43 -4.93 8.93
N ASP A 81 0.66 -3.85 8.98
CA ASP A 81 -0.79 -3.87 9.07
C ASP A 81 -1.36 -2.88 8.06
N TYR A 82 -2.49 -3.22 7.47
CA TYR A 82 -3.27 -2.30 6.66
C TYR A 82 -4.75 -2.70 6.66
N SER A 83 -5.59 -1.78 6.25
CA SER A 83 -7.00 -2.04 6.00
C SER A 83 -7.47 -1.34 4.73
N ASN A 84 -8.45 -1.92 4.06
CA ASN A 84 -9.12 -1.29 2.91
C ASN A 84 -10.42 -0.66 3.40
N ARG A 85 -10.51 0.66 3.35
CA ARG A 85 -11.64 1.42 3.85
C ARG A 85 -12.57 1.93 2.75
N ARG A 86 -12.04 2.12 1.56
CA ARG A 86 -12.77 2.55 0.38
C ARG A 86 -12.34 1.75 -0.82
N ALA A 87 -13.28 1.40 -1.68
CA ALA A 87 -12.98 0.79 -2.95
C ALA A 87 -12.23 1.78 -3.85
N SER A 88 -11.25 1.27 -4.57
CA SER A 88 -10.56 1.97 -5.64
C SER A 88 -10.79 1.24 -6.95
N TYR A 89 -10.86 1.98 -8.04
CA TYR A 89 -11.31 1.45 -9.31
C TYR A 89 -10.25 1.57 -10.39
N LEU A 90 -10.37 0.71 -11.40
CA LEU A 90 -9.49 0.70 -12.55
C LEU A 90 -9.41 2.10 -13.19
N GLY A 91 -8.18 2.55 -13.48
CA GLY A 91 -7.91 3.85 -14.05
C GLY A 91 -7.65 4.96 -13.04
N GLU A 92 -7.96 4.74 -11.75
CA GLU A 92 -7.59 5.68 -10.71
C GLU A 92 -6.10 5.60 -10.40
N THR A 93 -5.47 6.75 -10.17
CA THR A 93 -4.10 6.84 -9.66
C THR A 93 -4.14 7.03 -8.16
N LEU A 94 -3.55 6.08 -7.44
CA LEU A 94 -3.43 6.14 -5.99
C LEU A 94 -2.04 6.65 -5.61
N LYS A 95 -1.97 7.56 -4.67
CA LYS A 95 -0.71 8.09 -4.14
C LYS A 95 -0.45 7.50 -2.76
N SER A 96 0.72 6.90 -2.61
CA SER A 96 1.17 6.40 -1.31
C SER A 96 2.00 7.44 -0.58
N GLY A 97 2.03 7.32 0.73
CA GLY A 97 2.89 8.11 1.59
C GLY A 97 2.86 7.57 3.00
N GLY A 98 3.52 8.27 3.88
CA GLY A 98 3.58 7.93 5.28
C GLY A 98 4.50 8.86 6.04
N LYS A 99 4.61 8.63 7.33
CA LYS A 99 5.54 9.36 8.19
C LYS A 99 6.04 8.50 9.34
N VAL A 100 7.20 8.84 9.82
CA VAL A 100 7.80 8.24 11.01
C VAL A 100 7.04 8.69 12.25
N LEU A 101 6.53 7.73 13.03
CA LEU A 101 5.82 7.99 14.28
C LEU A 101 6.72 7.90 15.50
N LYS A 102 7.67 6.96 15.49
CA LYS A 102 8.53 6.69 16.63
C LYS A 102 9.89 6.17 16.18
N VAL A 103 10.93 6.57 16.87
CA VAL A 103 12.31 6.10 16.67
C VAL A 103 12.90 5.74 18.02
N ASP A 104 13.36 4.50 18.15
CA ASP A 104 14.13 4.05 19.30
C ASP A 104 15.59 3.86 18.91
N GLN A 105 16.42 4.84 19.26
CA GLN A 105 17.84 4.84 18.94
C GLN A 105 18.64 3.75 19.63
N LYS A 106 18.11 3.12 20.69
CA LYS A 106 18.78 2.05 21.43
C LYS A 106 18.56 0.68 20.82
N THR A 107 17.38 0.46 20.28
CA THR A 107 16.98 -0.85 19.73
C THR A 107 16.95 -0.88 18.19
N GLY A 108 17.06 0.26 17.53
CA GLY A 108 16.95 0.37 16.08
C GLY A 108 15.51 0.29 15.58
N LEU A 109 14.51 0.26 16.48
CA LEU A 109 13.11 0.16 16.07
C LEU A 109 12.55 1.50 15.59
N VAL A 110 11.85 1.46 14.46
CA VAL A 110 11.13 2.60 13.89
C VAL A 110 9.71 2.19 13.56
N GLU A 111 8.74 2.95 14.05
CA GLU A 111 7.33 2.79 13.73
C GLU A 111 6.91 3.86 12.72
N VAL A 112 6.18 3.46 11.69
CA VAL A 112 5.69 4.35 10.63
C VAL A 112 4.20 4.17 10.42
N GLU A 113 3.49 5.25 10.10
CA GLU A 113 2.18 5.16 9.51
C GLU A 113 2.28 5.25 7.99
N LEU A 114 1.33 4.61 7.32
CA LEU A 114 1.27 4.50 5.86
C LEU A 114 -0.14 4.83 5.38
N PHE A 115 -0.26 5.29 4.16
CA PHE A 115 -1.56 5.48 3.52
C PHE A 115 -1.47 5.37 2.00
N LEU A 116 -2.58 4.96 1.40
CA LEU A 116 -2.92 5.26 0.01
C LEU A 116 -4.03 6.29 -0.03
N LYS A 117 -3.92 7.26 -0.91
CA LYS A 117 -4.94 8.28 -1.19
C LYS A 117 -5.41 8.17 -2.64
N ASN A 118 -6.69 8.40 -2.86
CA ASN A 118 -7.23 8.58 -4.20
C ASN A 118 -6.97 10.00 -4.74
N GLU A 119 -7.45 10.28 -5.95
CA GLU A 119 -7.28 11.58 -6.60
C GLU A 119 -8.03 12.72 -5.89
N ASP A 120 -9.06 12.40 -5.10
CA ASP A 120 -9.79 13.35 -4.26
C ASP A 120 -9.10 13.62 -2.91
N GLY A 121 -7.96 13.02 -2.66
CA GLY A 121 -7.22 13.15 -1.41
C GLY A 121 -7.77 12.34 -0.24
N GLU A 122 -8.72 11.45 -0.49
CA GLU A 122 -9.28 10.57 0.54
C GLU A 122 -8.37 9.35 0.78
N ILE A 123 -8.17 9.00 2.04
CA ILE A 123 -7.43 7.79 2.40
C ILE A 123 -8.30 6.57 2.09
N THR A 124 -7.83 5.75 1.14
CA THR A 124 -8.49 4.50 0.74
C THR A 124 -7.98 3.32 1.55
N SER A 125 -6.69 3.29 1.85
CA SER A 125 -6.05 2.22 2.60
C SER A 125 -5.03 2.79 3.59
N PRO A 126 -5.37 2.92 4.87
CA PRO A 126 -4.41 3.23 5.93
C PRO A 126 -3.64 1.99 6.33
N GLY A 127 -2.40 2.19 6.80
CA GLY A 127 -1.55 1.13 7.29
C GLY A 127 -0.52 1.60 8.30
N SER A 128 0.23 0.64 8.81
CA SER A 128 1.36 0.88 9.70
C SER A 128 2.42 -0.19 9.52
N ALA A 129 3.65 0.13 9.86
CA ALA A 129 4.74 -0.83 9.86
C ALA A 129 5.71 -0.57 11.00
N THR A 130 6.40 -1.62 11.41
CA THR A 130 7.54 -1.55 12.33
C THR A 130 8.73 -2.17 11.63
N VAL A 131 9.83 -1.44 11.58
CA VAL A 131 11.09 -1.90 11.01
C VAL A 131 12.18 -1.86 12.07
N ARG A 132 13.21 -2.70 11.91
CA ARG A 132 14.40 -2.71 12.76
C ARG A 132 15.63 -2.47 11.92
N PHE A 133 16.33 -1.37 12.18
CA PHE A 133 17.63 -1.07 11.60
C PHE A 133 18.74 -1.79 12.37
N SER A 134 19.79 -2.18 11.64
CA SER A 134 21.04 -2.63 12.25
C SER A 134 21.75 -1.44 12.88
N ILE A 135 22.12 -1.57 14.14
CA ILE A 135 22.78 -0.53 14.95
C ILE A 135 24.18 -0.97 15.38
#